data_6ce10e97fbe8864349ce585c6670e3d9
#
_entry.id   6ce10e97fbe8864349ce585c6670e3d9
#
_cell.length_a   1.000
_cell.length_b   1.000
_cell.length_c   1.000
_cell.angle_alpha   90.00
_cell.angle_beta   90.00
_cell.angle_gamma   90.00
#
_symmetry.space_group_name_H-M   'P 1'
#
loop_
_entity.id
_entity.type
_entity.pdbx_description
1 polymer ?
#
loop_
_entity_poly.entity_id
_entity_poly.type
_entity_poly.pdbx_seq_one_letter_code
_entity_poly.pdbx_strand_id
1 'polypeptide(L)'
;MKVALVYSFEESSWFSCTIIVKNLLASYERVFGKENITHINYSHNRHVASSDIEVLTKSDISKVIFIDHKPTPVNFLIKLAAAEKNISTEREFIIHVFGDFPLYLVEWRTVFEKLKGRSAKFVCASQKQRNFIRKFFKQDEIQFVSPFPVQLDSFYHSDKARKSKREELGLSKEKVFIYTGRLSLQKRITELIELFGEALRGKRIESNSKLLIVGKTDELGVPYLDHNLICGEYFRSIDKAIIELGEFADNIICTGVINNKELVNYYNAADHYLSLSTYHDEDYGMSVAEALCCGLPATITNWAGYRSFQLEGHEQFCQLVPVELSEYLPKFDSDCFLNLLSKTKDLNIDRSEMSKVYTEHFSVASCADNLRSISEAKVELFSESSDTMVSLTNEQFLRGNLIFKQQDSKKYNKRYFEVYDVYSE
;
A
#
# COMPACT_ATOMS: atom_id res chain seq x y z
N MET A 1 2.86 -18.66 -25.90
CA MET A 1 1.69 -17.95 -25.36
C MET A 1 2.10 -16.52 -25.15
N LYS A 2 1.43 -15.57 -25.80
CA LYS A 2 1.69 -14.14 -25.61
C LYS A 2 0.72 -13.53 -24.62
N VAL A 3 1.19 -12.54 -23.87
CA VAL A 3 0.42 -11.79 -22.88
C VAL A 3 0.52 -10.31 -23.16
N ALA A 4 -0.51 -9.55 -22.83
CA ALA A 4 -0.48 -8.09 -22.85
C ALA A 4 -0.44 -7.55 -21.42
N LEU A 5 0.54 -6.70 -21.12
CA LEU A 5 0.61 -5.93 -19.87
C LEU A 5 0.11 -4.52 -20.15
N VAL A 6 -0.99 -4.14 -19.50
CA VAL A 6 -1.60 -2.81 -19.57
C VAL A 6 -1.32 -2.09 -18.27
N TYR A 7 -0.62 -0.96 -18.31
CA TYR A 7 -0.17 -0.24 -17.14
C TYR A 7 -0.02 1.27 -17.42
N SER A 8 0.15 2.06 -16.36
CA SER A 8 0.43 3.49 -16.48
C SER A 8 1.68 3.86 -15.70
N PHE A 9 2.58 4.62 -16.38
CA PHE A 9 3.71 5.31 -15.77
C PHE A 9 3.49 6.83 -15.69
N GLU A 10 2.26 7.27 -15.68
CA GLU A 10 2.03 8.69 -15.48
C GLU A 10 2.64 9.12 -14.14
N GLU A 11 3.24 10.32 -14.14
CA GLU A 11 3.66 10.98 -12.92
C GLU A 11 2.44 11.18 -12.03
N SER A 12 2.17 10.20 -11.19
CA SER A 12 1.20 10.34 -10.14
C SER A 12 1.87 11.09 -9.00
N SER A 13 1.10 11.88 -8.27
CA SER A 13 1.53 12.42 -6.97
C SER A 13 1.91 11.31 -5.98
N TRP A 14 1.69 10.04 -6.34
CA TRP A 14 1.86 8.84 -5.54
C TRP A 14 3.03 8.01 -6.06
N PHE A 15 4.20 8.38 -5.60
CA PHE A 15 5.47 7.77 -6.01
C PHE A 15 5.49 6.24 -5.83
N SER A 16 4.87 5.74 -4.77
CA SER A 16 4.76 4.30 -4.50
C SER A 16 4.07 3.52 -5.63
N CYS A 17 3.04 4.10 -6.26
CA CYS A 17 2.33 3.43 -7.36
C CYS A 17 3.26 3.18 -8.55
N THR A 18 4.09 4.15 -8.91
CA THR A 18 5.08 3.98 -10.00
C THR A 18 6.08 2.87 -9.70
N ILE A 19 6.56 2.78 -8.45
CA ILE A 19 7.48 1.73 -8.01
C ILE A 19 6.80 0.36 -8.05
N ILE A 20 5.56 0.25 -7.57
CA ILE A 20 4.77 -0.99 -7.62
C ILE A 20 4.64 -1.48 -9.06
N VAL A 21 4.19 -0.60 -9.97
CA VAL A 21 4.06 -0.95 -11.39
C VAL A 21 5.38 -1.45 -11.96
N LYS A 22 6.48 -0.74 -11.74
CA LYS A 22 7.81 -1.12 -12.22
C LYS A 22 8.24 -2.50 -11.71
N ASN A 23 8.04 -2.77 -10.44
CA ASN A 23 8.44 -4.03 -9.82
C ASN A 23 7.56 -5.20 -10.28
N LEU A 24 6.25 -4.98 -10.46
CA LEU A 24 5.36 -5.98 -11.01
C LEU A 24 5.68 -6.30 -12.49
N LEU A 25 6.01 -5.28 -13.30
CA LEU A 25 6.47 -5.52 -14.68
C LEU A 25 7.71 -6.42 -14.71
N ALA A 26 8.70 -6.15 -13.85
CA ALA A 26 9.89 -6.99 -13.74
C ALA A 26 9.55 -8.43 -13.30
N SER A 27 8.55 -8.60 -12.42
CA SER A 27 8.08 -9.92 -12.01
C SER A 27 7.40 -10.67 -13.18
N TYR A 28 6.54 -10.00 -13.94
CA TYR A 28 5.90 -10.61 -15.11
C TYR A 28 6.88 -10.92 -16.25
N GLU A 29 7.91 -10.10 -16.45
CA GLU A 29 9.00 -10.41 -17.38
C GLU A 29 9.72 -11.73 -17.00
N ARG A 30 9.86 -12.03 -15.71
CA ARG A 30 10.40 -13.33 -15.27
C ARG A 30 9.42 -14.49 -15.44
N VAL A 31 8.11 -14.24 -15.38
CA VAL A 31 7.07 -15.28 -15.56
C VAL A 31 6.99 -15.72 -17.02
N PHE A 32 6.92 -14.76 -17.94
CA PHE A 32 6.56 -15.03 -19.33
C PHE A 32 7.72 -14.92 -20.32
N GLY A 33 8.84 -14.28 -19.94
CA GLY A 33 9.90 -13.87 -20.87
C GLY A 33 9.52 -12.59 -21.63
N LYS A 34 10.50 -11.70 -21.80
CA LYS A 34 10.28 -10.38 -22.42
C LYS A 34 9.70 -10.47 -23.84
N GLU A 35 10.14 -11.49 -24.60
CA GLU A 35 9.74 -11.76 -25.97
C GLU A 35 8.25 -12.16 -26.14
N ASN A 36 7.63 -12.62 -25.06
CA ASN A 36 6.24 -13.03 -25.02
C ASN A 36 5.29 -11.93 -24.49
N ILE A 37 5.82 -10.78 -24.12
CA ILE A 37 5.06 -9.70 -23.53
C ILE A 37 4.85 -8.58 -24.54
N THR A 38 3.61 -8.15 -24.71
CA THR A 38 3.24 -6.92 -25.38
C THR A 38 2.92 -5.85 -24.34
N HIS A 39 3.66 -4.76 -24.36
CA HIS A 39 3.49 -3.65 -23.41
C HIS A 39 2.53 -2.60 -23.97
N ILE A 40 1.53 -2.22 -23.17
CA ILE A 40 0.61 -1.13 -23.46
C ILE A 40 0.74 -0.13 -22.28
N ASN A 41 1.57 0.90 -22.50
CA ASN A 41 1.68 2.00 -21.54
C ASN A 41 0.55 3.01 -21.81
N TYR A 42 -0.42 3.02 -20.91
CA TYR A 42 -1.64 3.80 -21.03
C TYR A 42 -1.55 5.09 -20.20
N SER A 43 -2.06 6.19 -20.76
CA SER A 43 -2.22 7.45 -20.03
C SER A 43 -3.66 7.63 -19.61
N HIS A 44 -3.89 7.94 -18.32
CA HIS A 44 -5.24 8.20 -17.79
C HIS A 44 -5.91 9.42 -18.44
N ASN A 45 -5.12 10.33 -18.99
CA ASN A 45 -5.61 11.52 -19.70
C ASN A 45 -5.90 11.26 -21.19
N ARG A 46 -5.68 10.04 -21.68
CA ARG A 46 -5.92 9.66 -23.06
C ARG A 46 -7.12 8.72 -23.16
N HIS A 47 -7.83 8.83 -24.27
CA HIS A 47 -8.73 7.76 -24.67
C HIS A 47 -7.90 6.53 -25.09
N VAL A 48 -8.35 5.32 -24.75
CA VAL A 48 -7.76 4.08 -25.24
C VAL A 48 -7.71 4.14 -26.78
N ALA A 49 -6.52 3.99 -27.35
CA ALA A 49 -6.32 4.06 -28.79
C ALA A 49 -6.92 2.81 -29.49
N SER A 50 -7.40 2.98 -30.72
CA SER A 50 -7.87 1.84 -31.51
C SER A 50 -6.75 0.82 -31.75
N SER A 51 -5.52 1.30 -31.93
CA SER A 51 -4.33 0.43 -32.07
C SER A 51 -4.09 -0.47 -30.85
N ASP A 52 -4.36 0.02 -29.61
CA ASP A 52 -4.22 -0.78 -28.40
C ASP A 52 -5.26 -1.91 -28.37
N ILE A 53 -6.49 -1.61 -28.81
CA ILE A 53 -7.55 -2.62 -28.91
C ILE A 53 -7.23 -3.64 -30.02
N GLU A 54 -6.72 -3.19 -31.16
CA GLU A 54 -6.28 -4.09 -32.25
C GLU A 54 -5.19 -5.05 -31.78
N VAL A 55 -4.25 -4.57 -30.95
CA VAL A 55 -3.24 -5.44 -30.32
C VAL A 55 -3.90 -6.48 -29.42
N LEU A 56 -4.83 -6.07 -28.57
CA LEU A 56 -5.52 -6.97 -27.66
C LEU A 56 -6.43 -7.98 -28.36
N THR A 57 -6.93 -7.65 -29.56
CA THR A 57 -7.79 -8.55 -30.34
C THR A 57 -7.03 -9.59 -31.15
N LYS A 58 -5.69 -9.54 -31.22
CA LYS A 58 -4.88 -10.56 -31.89
C LYS A 58 -5.09 -11.93 -31.25
N SER A 59 -5.19 -12.95 -32.08
CA SER A 59 -5.48 -14.32 -31.66
C SER A 59 -4.40 -14.98 -30.78
N ASP A 60 -3.17 -14.47 -30.84
CA ASP A 60 -2.04 -14.99 -30.06
C ASP A 60 -1.93 -14.42 -28.62
N ILE A 61 -2.70 -13.36 -28.30
CA ILE A 61 -2.81 -12.81 -26.93
C ILE A 61 -3.84 -13.61 -26.16
N SER A 62 -3.38 -14.44 -25.22
CA SER A 62 -4.25 -15.31 -24.40
C SER A 62 -4.59 -14.70 -23.04
N LYS A 63 -3.76 -13.78 -22.52
CA LYS A 63 -3.96 -13.12 -21.25
C LYS A 63 -3.76 -11.62 -21.38
N VAL A 64 -4.63 -10.86 -20.68
CA VAL A 64 -4.50 -9.40 -20.51
C VAL A 64 -4.37 -9.09 -19.03
N ILE A 65 -3.28 -8.46 -18.68
CA ILE A 65 -2.90 -8.19 -17.28
C ILE A 65 -2.91 -6.69 -17.06
N PHE A 66 -3.76 -6.24 -16.13
CA PHE A 66 -3.89 -4.83 -15.76
C PHE A 66 -3.12 -4.55 -14.46
N ILE A 67 -2.19 -3.60 -14.52
CA ILE A 67 -1.33 -3.17 -13.41
C ILE A 67 -1.49 -1.67 -13.24
N ASP A 68 -2.51 -1.24 -12.50
CA ASP A 68 -2.78 0.17 -12.29
C ASP A 68 -3.50 0.39 -10.94
N HIS A 69 -3.27 1.54 -10.33
CA HIS A 69 -3.94 2.00 -9.11
C HIS A 69 -5.32 2.63 -9.37
N LYS A 70 -5.69 2.80 -10.64
CA LYS A 70 -7.01 3.26 -11.07
C LYS A 70 -7.75 2.14 -11.80
N PRO A 71 -9.08 2.21 -11.95
CA PRO A 71 -9.86 1.19 -12.66
C PRO A 71 -9.68 1.28 -14.18
N THR A 72 -8.43 1.32 -14.65
CA THR A 72 -8.05 1.31 -16.06
C THR A 72 -8.74 0.22 -16.88
N PRO A 73 -9.02 -1.00 -16.32
CA PRO A 73 -9.76 -2.03 -17.05
C PRO A 73 -11.08 -1.53 -17.66
N VAL A 74 -11.78 -0.57 -17.04
CA VAL A 74 -13.08 -0.11 -17.51
C VAL A 74 -13.03 0.37 -18.98
N ASN A 75 -12.05 1.22 -19.29
CA ASN A 75 -11.93 1.82 -20.63
C ASN A 75 -11.56 0.78 -21.69
N PHE A 76 -10.69 -0.17 -21.34
CA PHE A 76 -10.28 -1.25 -22.24
C PHE A 76 -11.40 -2.26 -22.45
N LEU A 77 -12.07 -2.71 -21.37
CA LEU A 77 -13.12 -3.72 -21.46
C LEU A 77 -14.35 -3.24 -22.22
N ILE A 78 -14.73 -1.95 -22.11
CA ILE A 78 -15.83 -1.38 -22.91
C ILE A 78 -15.51 -1.45 -24.39
N LYS A 79 -14.32 -1.01 -24.80
CA LYS A 79 -13.91 -1.03 -26.22
C LYS A 79 -13.64 -2.43 -26.75
N LEU A 80 -13.00 -3.27 -25.94
CA LEU A 80 -12.72 -4.66 -26.29
C LEU A 80 -14.01 -5.45 -26.49
N ALA A 81 -15.01 -5.30 -25.61
CA ALA A 81 -16.31 -5.93 -25.77
C ALA A 81 -17.04 -5.50 -27.06
N ALA A 82 -16.84 -4.26 -27.51
CA ALA A 82 -17.39 -3.78 -28.77
C ALA A 82 -16.67 -4.37 -29.99
N ALA A 83 -15.34 -4.53 -29.90
CA ALA A 83 -14.51 -5.08 -30.97
C ALA A 83 -14.66 -6.61 -31.12
N GLU A 84 -14.91 -7.34 -30.03
CA GLU A 84 -15.00 -8.80 -29.98
C GLU A 84 -16.37 -9.37 -30.36
N LYS A 85 -17.35 -8.55 -30.74
CA LYS A 85 -18.71 -9.02 -31.09
C LYS A 85 -18.74 -10.18 -32.14
N ASN A 86 -17.67 -10.33 -32.89
CA ASN A 86 -17.54 -11.35 -33.95
C ASN A 86 -16.31 -12.26 -33.77
N ILE A 87 -15.62 -12.20 -32.63
CA ILE A 87 -14.38 -12.96 -32.42
C ILE A 87 -14.56 -13.80 -31.16
N SER A 88 -14.70 -15.11 -31.30
CA SER A 88 -14.67 -16.07 -30.20
C SER A 88 -13.22 -16.23 -29.74
N THR A 89 -12.80 -15.47 -28.72
CA THR A 89 -11.50 -15.62 -28.09
C THR A 89 -11.69 -15.74 -26.58
N GLU A 90 -11.34 -16.91 -26.07
CA GLU A 90 -11.24 -17.16 -24.64
C GLU A 90 -9.96 -16.49 -24.12
N ARG A 91 -10.10 -15.24 -23.63
CA ARG A 91 -9.02 -14.52 -22.94
C ARG A 91 -9.23 -14.54 -21.46
N GLU A 92 -8.12 -14.71 -20.75
CA GLU A 92 -8.08 -14.53 -19.31
C GLU A 92 -7.65 -13.11 -18.95
N PHE A 93 -8.31 -12.52 -17.98
CA PHE A 93 -7.98 -11.22 -17.43
C PHE A 93 -7.36 -11.39 -16.04
N ILE A 94 -6.20 -10.78 -15.80
CA ILE A 94 -5.57 -10.71 -14.47
C ILE A 94 -5.53 -9.23 -14.09
N ILE A 95 -6.14 -8.89 -12.95
CA ILE A 95 -6.34 -7.51 -12.55
C ILE A 95 -5.72 -7.31 -11.16
N HIS A 96 -4.65 -6.52 -11.10
CA HIS A 96 -4.12 -6.06 -9.82
C HIS A 96 -5.03 -4.98 -9.25
N VAL A 97 -5.44 -5.18 -8.00
CA VAL A 97 -6.25 -4.21 -7.25
C VAL A 97 -5.38 -3.55 -6.20
N PHE A 98 -5.18 -2.25 -6.33
CA PHE A 98 -4.48 -1.43 -5.33
C PHE A 98 -4.84 0.05 -5.49
N GLY A 99 -4.50 0.86 -4.48
CA GLY A 99 -4.91 2.26 -4.43
C GLY A 99 -6.40 2.43 -4.07
N ASP A 100 -6.95 3.57 -4.36
CA ASP A 100 -8.25 4.05 -3.89
C ASP A 100 -9.46 3.30 -4.48
N PHE A 101 -9.55 2.00 -4.26
CA PHE A 101 -10.64 1.18 -4.81
C PHE A 101 -12.05 1.76 -4.51
N PRO A 102 -12.37 2.18 -3.26
CA PRO A 102 -13.70 2.69 -2.94
C PRO A 102 -14.06 4.01 -3.63
N LEU A 103 -13.08 4.75 -4.13
CA LEU A 103 -13.34 5.99 -4.88
C LEU A 103 -13.97 5.76 -6.23
N TYR A 104 -13.67 4.63 -6.82
CA TYR A 104 -14.00 4.29 -8.19
C TYR A 104 -14.99 3.14 -8.25
N LEU A 105 -15.89 3.01 -7.24
CA LEU A 105 -16.83 1.88 -7.20
C LEU A 105 -17.76 1.82 -8.41
N VAL A 106 -18.14 2.96 -8.98
CA VAL A 106 -18.98 2.99 -10.18
C VAL A 106 -18.24 2.41 -11.39
N GLU A 107 -16.97 2.79 -11.54
CA GLU A 107 -16.10 2.27 -12.59
C GLU A 107 -15.82 0.78 -12.36
N TRP A 108 -15.53 0.38 -11.13
CA TRP A 108 -15.34 -1.03 -10.78
C TRP A 108 -16.59 -1.87 -11.01
N ARG A 109 -17.77 -1.35 -10.71
CA ARG A 109 -19.04 -2.02 -11.07
C ARG A 109 -19.15 -2.24 -12.57
N THR A 110 -18.78 -1.26 -13.38
CA THR A 110 -18.76 -1.39 -14.84
C THR A 110 -17.74 -2.44 -15.29
N VAL A 111 -16.54 -2.49 -14.66
CA VAL A 111 -15.56 -3.57 -14.90
C VAL A 111 -16.18 -4.93 -14.64
N PHE A 112 -16.84 -5.12 -13.50
CA PHE A 112 -17.49 -6.39 -13.13
C PHE A 112 -18.58 -6.78 -14.11
N GLU A 113 -19.42 -5.84 -14.54
CA GLU A 113 -20.44 -6.08 -15.57
C GLU A 113 -19.83 -6.55 -16.91
N LYS A 114 -18.67 -6.00 -17.31
CA LYS A 114 -17.98 -6.39 -18.54
C LYS A 114 -17.20 -7.70 -18.43
N LEU A 115 -16.86 -8.12 -17.22
CA LEU A 115 -16.19 -9.39 -16.95
C LEU A 115 -17.18 -10.56 -16.79
N LYS A 116 -18.48 -10.31 -16.62
CA LYS A 116 -19.48 -11.36 -16.43
C LYS A 116 -19.41 -12.41 -17.55
N GLY A 117 -19.24 -13.67 -17.16
CA GLY A 117 -19.06 -14.80 -18.08
C GLY A 117 -17.67 -14.90 -18.72
N ARG A 118 -16.66 -14.15 -18.21
CA ARG A 118 -15.28 -14.21 -18.67
C ARG A 118 -14.36 -14.78 -17.58
N SER A 119 -13.25 -15.37 -17.98
CA SER A 119 -12.18 -15.76 -17.06
C SER A 119 -11.48 -14.52 -16.53
N ALA A 120 -11.55 -14.30 -15.21
CA ALA A 120 -10.93 -13.16 -14.55
C ALA A 120 -10.31 -13.57 -13.20
N LYS A 121 -9.16 -13.00 -12.88
CA LYS A 121 -8.45 -13.16 -11.61
C LYS A 121 -8.15 -11.79 -11.01
N PHE A 122 -8.41 -11.62 -9.74
CA PHE A 122 -8.10 -10.39 -8.99
C PHE A 122 -6.95 -10.65 -8.05
N VAL A 123 -5.91 -9.84 -8.13
CA VAL A 123 -4.69 -9.98 -7.34
C VAL A 123 -4.58 -8.82 -6.36
N CYS A 124 -4.65 -9.14 -5.08
CA CYS A 124 -4.50 -8.22 -3.96
C CYS A 124 -3.09 -8.29 -3.38
N ALA A 125 -2.61 -7.22 -2.78
CA ALA A 125 -1.27 -7.18 -2.17
C ALA A 125 -1.22 -7.84 -0.79
N SER A 126 -2.36 -7.96 -0.09
CA SER A 126 -2.46 -8.53 1.24
C SER A 126 -3.74 -9.32 1.45
N GLN A 127 -3.75 -10.18 2.48
CA GLN A 127 -4.96 -10.94 2.85
C GLN A 127 -6.08 -10.01 3.33
N LYS A 128 -5.76 -8.94 4.04
CA LYS A 128 -6.74 -7.95 4.49
C LYS A 128 -7.40 -7.22 3.31
N GLN A 129 -6.62 -6.84 2.31
CA GLN A 129 -7.16 -6.27 1.08
C GLN A 129 -8.05 -7.28 0.34
N ARG A 130 -7.64 -8.56 0.25
CA ARG A 130 -8.50 -9.61 -0.31
C ARG A 130 -9.82 -9.72 0.44
N ASN A 131 -9.80 -9.74 1.78
CA ASN A 131 -11.01 -9.79 2.59
C ASN A 131 -11.90 -8.56 2.37
N PHE A 132 -11.28 -7.39 2.17
CA PHE A 132 -11.98 -6.17 1.82
C PHE A 132 -12.68 -6.27 0.45
N ILE A 133 -11.99 -6.73 -0.58
CA ILE A 133 -12.53 -6.88 -1.94
C ILE A 133 -13.67 -7.90 -1.98
N ARG A 134 -13.64 -8.94 -1.14
CA ARG A 134 -14.76 -9.92 -0.99
C ARG A 134 -16.12 -9.29 -0.67
N LYS A 135 -16.14 -8.09 -0.13
CA LYS A 135 -17.40 -7.36 0.08
C LYS A 135 -18.08 -6.95 -1.22
N PHE A 136 -17.34 -6.82 -2.31
CA PHE A 136 -17.82 -6.30 -3.58
C PHE A 136 -18.15 -7.38 -4.62
N PHE A 137 -17.57 -8.57 -4.48
CA PHE A 137 -17.95 -9.80 -5.18
C PHE A 137 -17.52 -11.02 -4.36
N LYS A 138 -18.29 -12.12 -4.39
CA LYS A 138 -18.17 -13.22 -3.41
C LYS A 138 -17.40 -14.46 -3.91
N GLN A 139 -16.85 -14.43 -5.12
CA GLN A 139 -16.11 -15.57 -5.68
C GLN A 139 -14.66 -15.60 -5.15
N ASP A 140 -14.42 -16.44 -4.14
CA ASP A 140 -13.10 -16.54 -3.49
C ASP A 140 -12.04 -17.15 -4.38
N GLU A 141 -12.41 -18.09 -5.24
CA GLU A 141 -11.53 -18.85 -6.12
C GLU A 141 -10.86 -18.01 -7.21
N ILE A 142 -11.38 -16.81 -7.48
CA ILE A 142 -10.79 -15.86 -8.43
C ILE A 142 -9.98 -14.75 -7.76
N GLN A 143 -9.85 -14.77 -6.42
CA GLN A 143 -9.16 -13.77 -5.63
C GLN A 143 -7.87 -14.34 -5.06
N PHE A 144 -6.76 -13.72 -5.40
CA PHE A 144 -5.42 -14.15 -5.04
C PHE A 144 -4.70 -13.08 -4.23
N VAL A 145 -3.68 -13.52 -3.48
CA VAL A 145 -2.78 -12.61 -2.77
C VAL A 145 -1.37 -12.77 -3.32
N SER A 146 -0.78 -11.68 -3.73
CA SER A 146 0.63 -11.58 -4.09
C SER A 146 1.20 -10.28 -3.53
N PRO A 147 2.05 -10.34 -2.50
CA PRO A 147 2.71 -9.15 -1.96
C PRO A 147 3.45 -8.37 -3.04
N PHE A 148 3.46 -7.06 -2.92
CA PHE A 148 4.24 -6.24 -3.86
C PHE A 148 5.73 -6.47 -3.63
N PRO A 149 6.48 -6.68 -4.72
CA PRO A 149 7.90 -6.96 -4.60
C PRO A 149 8.72 -5.70 -4.33
N VAL A 150 9.80 -5.86 -3.57
CA VAL A 150 10.82 -4.86 -3.32
C VAL A 150 12.01 -5.10 -4.22
N GLN A 151 12.63 -4.03 -4.76
CA GLN A 151 13.87 -4.13 -5.52
C GLN A 151 15.05 -4.31 -4.57
N LEU A 152 15.58 -5.51 -4.50
CA LEU A 152 16.67 -5.87 -3.58
C LEU A 152 18.02 -5.20 -3.92
N ASP A 153 18.22 -4.80 -5.18
CA ASP A 153 19.40 -4.01 -5.57
C ASP A 153 19.38 -2.59 -4.95
N SER A 154 18.21 -2.17 -4.46
CA SER A 154 18.00 -0.85 -3.88
C SER A 154 17.79 -0.87 -2.36
N PHE A 155 17.25 -1.97 -1.80
CA PHE A 155 16.94 -2.07 -0.37
C PHE A 155 17.54 -3.36 0.22
N TYR A 156 18.59 -3.20 0.99
CA TYR A 156 19.35 -4.30 1.61
C TYR A 156 20.05 -3.83 2.89
N HIS A 157 20.38 -4.77 3.75
CA HIS A 157 21.17 -4.48 4.94
C HIS A 157 22.64 -4.19 4.59
N SER A 158 23.21 -3.12 5.17
CA SER A 158 24.59 -2.72 4.96
C SER A 158 25.17 -1.97 6.15
N ASP A 159 26.10 -2.58 6.87
CA ASP A 159 26.84 -1.93 7.97
C ASP A 159 27.66 -0.73 7.49
N LYS A 160 28.18 -0.81 6.27
CA LYS A 160 28.91 0.30 5.67
C LYS A 160 28.01 1.51 5.44
N ALA A 161 26.83 1.32 4.86
CA ALA A 161 25.84 2.37 4.66
C ALA A 161 25.37 2.95 6.01
N ARG A 162 25.13 2.07 7.00
CA ARG A 162 24.78 2.46 8.37
C ARG A 162 25.82 3.39 8.97
N LYS A 163 27.09 2.99 8.97
CA LYS A 163 28.16 3.79 9.54
C LYS A 163 28.28 5.16 8.85
N SER A 164 28.35 5.17 7.51
CA SER A 164 28.50 6.39 6.73
C SER A 164 27.33 7.37 6.95
N LYS A 165 26.07 6.88 6.94
CA LYS A 165 24.91 7.77 7.11
C LYS A 165 24.78 8.27 8.54
N ARG A 166 25.13 7.48 9.55
CA ARG A 166 25.14 7.94 10.95
C ARG A 166 26.18 9.03 11.17
N GLU A 167 27.38 8.89 10.59
CA GLU A 167 28.42 9.94 10.63
C GLU A 167 27.93 11.23 9.95
N GLU A 168 27.29 11.13 8.78
CA GLU A 168 26.72 12.29 8.05
C GLU A 168 25.64 13.01 8.89
N LEU A 169 24.79 12.26 9.60
CA LEU A 169 23.72 12.79 10.43
C LEU A 169 24.18 13.22 11.83
N GLY A 170 25.49 13.10 12.15
CA GLY A 170 26.02 13.42 13.48
C GLY A 170 25.53 12.47 14.58
N LEU A 171 25.13 11.26 14.21
CA LEU A 171 24.62 10.23 15.13
C LEU A 171 25.76 9.30 15.55
N SER A 172 25.87 9.04 16.85
CA SER A 172 26.88 8.14 17.41
C SER A 172 26.27 6.90 18.06
N LYS A 173 25.83 7.02 19.31
CA LYS A 173 25.27 5.90 20.09
C LYS A 173 23.75 6.01 20.30
N GLU A 174 23.14 7.05 19.80
CA GLU A 174 21.70 7.29 19.91
C GLU A 174 20.92 6.13 19.29
N LYS A 175 19.84 5.72 19.97
CA LYS A 175 18.84 4.84 19.34
C LYS A 175 18.02 5.66 18.34
N VAL A 176 17.98 5.22 17.10
CA VAL A 176 17.35 5.97 16.01
C VAL A 176 16.11 5.23 15.55
N PHE A 177 14.98 5.85 15.74
CA PHE A 177 13.70 5.44 15.17
C PHE A 177 13.46 6.17 13.87
N ILE A 178 12.73 5.55 12.93
CA ILE A 178 12.43 6.19 11.65
C ILE A 178 10.99 5.95 11.23
N TYR A 179 10.38 6.98 10.69
CA TYR A 179 9.17 6.92 9.88
C TYR A 179 9.49 7.38 8.46
N THR A 180 8.93 6.72 7.46
CA THR A 180 9.04 7.14 6.05
C THR A 180 7.70 7.10 5.36
N GLY A 181 7.35 8.16 4.64
CA GLY A 181 6.10 8.27 3.90
C GLY A 181 5.55 9.69 3.85
N ARG A 182 4.36 9.83 3.30
CA ARG A 182 3.65 11.11 3.30
C ARG A 182 3.32 11.55 4.73
N LEU A 183 3.52 12.83 5.03
CA LEU A 183 3.16 13.39 6.33
C LEU A 183 1.70 13.88 6.25
N SER A 184 0.76 12.98 6.45
CA SER A 184 -0.68 13.26 6.39
C SER A 184 -1.39 12.85 7.67
N LEU A 185 -2.57 13.42 7.89
CA LEU A 185 -3.40 13.14 9.06
C LEU A 185 -3.62 11.61 9.26
N GLN A 186 -3.88 10.88 8.20
CA GLN A 186 -4.14 9.44 8.23
C GLN A 186 -2.92 8.60 8.58
N LYS A 187 -1.73 9.17 8.39
CA LYS A 187 -0.45 8.54 8.80
C LYS A 187 -0.12 8.83 10.26
N ARG A 188 -0.91 9.68 10.92
CA ARG A 188 -0.85 9.98 12.36
C ARG A 188 0.53 10.42 12.86
N ILE A 189 1.15 11.34 12.10
CA ILE A 189 2.51 11.80 12.42
C ILE A 189 2.53 12.63 13.70
N THR A 190 1.50 13.45 13.95
CA THR A 190 1.36 14.22 15.19
C THR A 190 1.29 13.30 16.39
N GLU A 191 0.42 12.28 16.36
CA GLU A 191 0.29 11.30 17.42
C GLU A 191 1.59 10.49 17.62
N LEU A 192 2.30 10.17 16.54
CA LEU A 192 3.60 9.50 16.61
C LEU A 192 4.63 10.35 17.36
N ILE A 193 4.70 11.66 17.06
CA ILE A 193 5.60 12.61 17.74
C ILE A 193 5.23 12.75 19.21
N GLU A 194 3.96 12.93 19.52
CA GLU A 194 3.45 13.07 20.88
C GLU A 194 3.78 11.85 21.74
N LEU A 195 3.50 10.65 21.25
CA LEU A 195 3.79 9.38 21.94
C LEU A 195 5.30 9.11 22.06
N PHE A 196 6.08 9.50 21.05
CA PHE A 196 7.53 9.42 21.15
C PHE A 196 8.06 10.34 22.27
N GLY A 197 7.54 11.57 22.38
CA GLY A 197 7.82 12.49 23.47
C GLY A 197 7.39 11.95 24.83
N GLU A 198 6.23 11.30 24.90
CA GLU A 198 5.77 10.63 26.13
C GLU A 198 6.74 9.50 26.53
N ALA A 199 7.20 8.70 25.58
CA ALA A 199 8.17 7.64 25.82
C ALA A 199 9.53 8.19 26.35
N LEU A 200 9.98 9.35 25.85
CA LEU A 200 11.17 10.04 26.37
C LEU A 200 10.96 10.54 27.80
N ARG A 201 9.89 11.31 28.05
CA ARG A 201 9.55 11.83 29.39
C ARG A 201 9.36 10.72 30.43
N GLY A 202 8.69 9.64 30.02
CA GLY A 202 8.45 8.45 30.85
C GLY A 202 9.66 7.52 30.98
N LYS A 203 10.82 7.87 30.38
CA LYS A 203 12.05 7.05 30.38
C LYS A 203 11.82 5.62 29.82
N ARG A 204 10.82 5.46 28.98
CA ARG A 204 10.53 4.18 28.27
C ARG A 204 11.59 3.89 27.22
N ILE A 205 12.18 4.94 26.63
CA ILE A 205 13.34 4.89 25.74
C ILE A 205 14.42 5.82 26.28
N GLU A 206 15.65 5.70 25.74
CA GLU A 206 16.77 6.56 26.19
C GLU A 206 16.50 8.02 25.81
N SER A 207 16.89 8.97 26.71
CA SER A 207 16.62 10.40 26.51
C SER A 207 17.29 11.01 25.28
N ASN A 208 18.37 10.39 24.79
CA ASN A 208 19.06 10.78 23.56
C ASN A 208 18.54 10.07 22.30
N SER A 209 17.50 9.23 22.41
CA SER A 209 16.91 8.57 21.23
C SER A 209 16.41 9.61 20.23
N LYS A 210 16.53 9.33 18.93
CA LYS A 210 16.11 10.21 17.85
C LYS A 210 14.99 9.59 17.04
N LEU A 211 14.06 10.43 16.57
CA LEU A 211 13.03 10.05 15.59
C LEU A 211 13.29 10.80 14.27
N LEU A 212 13.68 10.05 13.23
CA LEU A 212 13.79 10.57 11.87
C LEU A 212 12.41 10.52 11.21
N ILE A 213 11.94 11.64 10.70
CA ILE A 213 10.69 11.75 9.93
C ILE A 213 11.06 12.12 8.50
N VAL A 214 10.91 11.14 7.60
CA VAL A 214 11.30 11.24 6.18
C VAL A 214 10.06 11.33 5.31
N GLY A 215 9.89 12.45 4.60
CA GLY A 215 8.79 12.66 3.69
C GLY A 215 8.37 14.10 3.57
N LYS A 216 7.40 14.36 2.70
CA LYS A 216 6.79 15.68 2.59
C LYS A 216 5.41 15.71 3.24
N THR A 217 5.04 16.87 3.70
CA THR A 217 3.65 17.16 4.09
C THR A 217 2.71 16.94 2.91
N ASP A 218 1.63 16.23 3.19
CA ASP A 218 0.55 15.99 2.25
C ASP A 218 -0.73 16.56 2.84
N GLU A 219 -1.30 17.49 2.12
CA GLU A 219 -2.53 18.17 2.50
C GLU A 219 -3.80 17.41 2.07
N LEU A 220 -3.62 16.28 1.39
CA LEU A 220 -4.68 15.31 1.22
C LEU A 220 -5.04 14.78 2.62
N GLY A 221 -5.99 15.43 3.28
CA GLY A 221 -6.61 14.92 4.48
C GLY A 221 -7.22 13.54 4.24
N VAL A 222 -8.52 13.45 4.35
CA VAL A 222 -9.31 12.31 3.88
C VAL A 222 -10.26 12.85 2.80
N PRO A 223 -9.77 13.11 1.56
CA PRO A 223 -10.49 13.93 0.58
C PRO A 223 -11.86 13.38 0.18
N TYR A 224 -12.04 12.09 0.34
CA TYR A 224 -13.31 11.42 0.03
C TYR A 224 -14.31 11.49 1.16
N LEU A 225 -13.84 11.98 2.26
CA LEU A 225 -14.53 11.97 3.52
C LEU A 225 -14.88 13.40 3.92
N ASP A 226 -14.79 14.34 3.00
CA ASP A 226 -15.00 15.79 3.20
C ASP A 226 -14.06 16.40 4.28
N HIS A 227 -12.96 15.74 4.59
CA HIS A 227 -11.95 16.24 5.53
C HIS A 227 -10.75 16.81 4.79
N ASN A 228 -10.99 17.80 3.93
CA ASN A 228 -9.91 18.55 3.33
C ASN A 228 -9.32 19.49 4.38
N LEU A 229 -8.03 19.39 4.59
CA LEU A 229 -7.31 20.33 5.45
C LEU A 229 -7.07 21.63 4.70
N ILE A 230 -7.08 22.74 5.44
CA ILE A 230 -6.59 24.04 4.92
C ILE A 230 -5.09 23.87 4.61
N CYS A 231 -4.65 24.46 3.49
CA CYS A 231 -3.25 24.40 3.06
C CYS A 231 -2.29 24.77 4.20
N GLY A 232 -1.33 23.87 4.47
CA GLY A 232 -0.35 24.01 5.56
C GLY A 232 -0.88 23.74 6.97
N GLU A 233 -2.16 23.41 7.16
CA GLU A 233 -2.72 23.15 8.50
C GLU A 233 -2.05 21.94 9.17
N TYR A 234 -1.90 20.84 8.45
CA TYR A 234 -1.27 19.65 9.01
C TYR A 234 0.23 19.86 9.28
N PHE A 235 0.91 20.63 8.43
CA PHE A 235 2.30 21.02 8.69
C PHE A 235 2.43 21.79 10.01
N ARG A 236 1.54 22.79 10.23
CA ARG A 236 1.54 23.53 11.49
C ARG A 236 1.23 22.65 12.71
N SER A 237 0.40 21.62 12.55
CA SER A 237 0.13 20.68 13.63
C SER A 237 1.34 19.83 13.99
N ILE A 238 2.13 19.41 13.00
CA ILE A 238 3.40 18.70 13.20
C ILE A 238 4.41 19.61 13.91
N ASP A 239 4.59 20.83 13.40
CA ASP A 239 5.50 21.81 14.01
C ASP A 239 5.12 22.12 15.46
N LYS A 240 3.83 22.32 15.73
CA LYS A 240 3.31 22.51 17.08
C LYS A 240 3.61 21.30 17.98
N ALA A 241 3.36 20.07 17.51
CA ALA A 241 3.64 18.86 18.27
C ALA A 241 5.14 18.75 18.64
N ILE A 242 6.05 19.14 17.72
CA ILE A 242 7.49 19.17 18.00
C ILE A 242 7.82 20.22 19.06
N ILE A 243 7.28 21.44 18.94
CA ILE A 243 7.51 22.53 19.92
C ILE A 243 7.02 22.12 21.32
N GLU A 244 5.88 21.45 21.43
CA GLU A 244 5.30 20.99 22.68
C GLU A 244 6.11 19.88 23.38
N LEU A 245 7.10 19.28 22.71
CA LEU A 245 8.06 18.37 23.36
C LEU A 245 9.02 19.10 24.31
N GLY A 246 9.18 20.42 24.16
CA GLY A 246 10.08 21.23 25.00
C GLY A 246 11.53 20.82 24.84
N GLU A 247 12.18 20.39 25.95
CA GLU A 247 13.59 19.94 25.94
C GLU A 247 13.89 18.76 25.00
N PHE A 248 12.86 18.01 24.60
CA PHE A 248 12.99 16.88 23.66
C PHE A 248 12.71 17.26 22.19
N ALA A 249 12.47 18.52 21.87
CA ALA A 249 12.20 18.92 20.48
C ALA A 249 13.34 18.53 19.51
N ASP A 250 14.59 18.66 19.95
CA ASP A 250 15.77 18.28 19.19
C ASP A 250 15.92 16.76 18.97
N ASN A 251 15.09 15.94 19.60
CA ASN A 251 15.05 14.50 19.36
C ASN A 251 14.30 14.15 18.08
N ILE A 252 13.55 15.08 17.51
CA ILE A 252 12.83 14.92 16.24
C ILE A 252 13.63 15.54 15.11
N ILE A 253 13.91 14.77 14.07
CA ILE A 253 14.67 15.20 12.89
C ILE A 253 13.80 15.03 11.65
N CYS A 254 13.27 16.13 11.12
CA CYS A 254 12.50 16.15 9.88
C CYS A 254 13.46 16.37 8.69
N THR A 255 13.59 15.38 7.81
CA THR A 255 14.52 15.43 6.69
C THR A 255 13.93 16.03 5.41
N GLY A 256 12.59 16.16 5.35
CA GLY A 256 11.90 16.44 4.10
C GLY A 256 11.93 15.25 3.14
N VAL A 257 11.82 15.53 1.84
CA VAL A 257 11.81 14.50 0.78
C VAL A 257 13.23 13.99 0.54
N ILE A 258 13.40 12.68 0.64
CA ILE A 258 14.66 12.00 0.30
C ILE A 258 14.48 11.23 -1.01
N ASN A 259 15.50 11.27 -1.87
CA ASN A 259 15.53 10.47 -3.08
C ASN A 259 15.49 8.98 -2.73
N ASN A 260 14.78 8.20 -3.51
CA ASN A 260 14.61 6.76 -3.28
C ASN A 260 15.96 6.00 -3.21
N LYS A 261 16.96 6.44 -3.98
CA LYS A 261 18.31 5.85 -3.95
C LYS A 261 19.06 6.10 -2.64
N GLU A 262 18.71 7.18 -1.94
CA GLU A 262 19.30 7.55 -0.65
C GLU A 262 18.51 6.95 0.53
N LEU A 263 17.25 6.58 0.33
CA LEU A 263 16.37 6.13 1.39
C LEU A 263 16.89 4.86 2.08
N VAL A 264 17.54 3.97 1.34
CA VAL A 264 18.22 2.77 1.89
C VAL A 264 19.26 3.13 2.96
N ASN A 265 19.96 4.25 2.81
CA ASN A 265 20.97 4.69 3.77
C ASN A 265 20.31 5.15 5.08
N TYR A 266 19.15 5.77 5.02
CA TYR A 266 18.37 6.16 6.19
C TYR A 266 17.80 4.94 6.93
N TYR A 267 17.26 3.94 6.22
CA TYR A 267 16.84 2.68 6.83
C TYR A 267 18.00 1.95 7.51
N ASN A 268 19.18 1.94 6.88
CA ASN A 268 20.35 1.34 7.50
C ASN A 268 20.86 2.15 8.72
N ALA A 269 20.77 3.48 8.72
CA ALA A 269 21.16 4.33 9.84
C ALA A 269 20.26 4.15 11.07
N ALA A 270 18.99 3.83 10.86
CA ALA A 270 18.00 3.64 11.92
C ALA A 270 18.15 2.29 12.64
N ASP A 271 17.52 2.19 13.81
CA ASP A 271 17.47 0.99 14.65
C ASP A 271 16.07 0.37 14.70
N HIS A 272 15.03 1.15 14.41
CA HIS A 272 13.66 0.68 14.45
C HIS A 272 12.74 1.53 13.57
N TYR A 273 11.85 0.88 12.83
CA TYR A 273 10.85 1.54 12.00
C TYR A 273 9.53 1.71 12.79
N LEU A 274 8.90 2.88 12.67
CA LEU A 274 7.63 3.17 13.34
C LEU A 274 6.59 3.65 12.32
N SER A 275 5.35 3.14 12.43
CA SER A 275 4.21 3.71 11.73
C SER A 275 2.90 3.46 12.47
N LEU A 276 2.16 4.54 12.72
CA LEU A 276 0.81 4.48 13.33
C LEU A 276 -0.29 4.68 12.28
N SER A 277 0.01 4.43 11.00
CA SER A 277 -0.94 4.62 9.91
C SER A 277 -2.23 3.84 10.15
N THR A 278 -3.35 4.55 9.99
CA THR A 278 -4.69 3.97 9.86
C THR A 278 -5.33 4.43 8.55
N TYR A 279 -4.49 4.61 7.53
CA TYR A 279 -4.92 5.02 6.21
C TYR A 279 -5.86 3.97 5.61
N HIS A 280 -6.99 4.41 5.06
CA HIS A 280 -7.99 3.48 4.53
C HIS A 280 -7.51 2.70 3.30
N ASP A 281 -6.57 3.25 2.54
CA ASP A 281 -5.91 2.56 1.42
C ASP A 281 -4.49 2.06 1.77
N GLU A 282 -4.27 1.64 3.01
CA GLU A 282 -3.01 0.97 3.38
C GLU A 282 -3.03 -0.50 2.90
N ASP A 283 -3.24 -0.69 1.59
CA ASP A 283 -3.36 -2.02 0.97
C ASP A 283 -2.17 -2.92 1.25
N TYR A 284 -0.98 -2.32 1.40
CA TYR A 284 0.26 -3.02 1.66
C TYR A 284 1.20 -2.25 2.59
N GLY A 285 1.88 -1.19 2.11
CA GLY A 285 2.86 -0.42 2.87
C GLY A 285 4.29 -0.62 2.38
N MET A 286 4.61 -0.13 1.17
CA MET A 286 5.92 -0.31 0.56
C MET A 286 7.08 0.12 1.46
N SER A 287 6.95 1.23 2.19
CA SER A 287 8.01 1.72 3.10
C SER A 287 8.32 0.75 4.24
N VAL A 288 7.32 0.01 4.73
CA VAL A 288 7.52 -1.05 5.73
C VAL A 288 8.28 -2.22 5.10
N ALA A 289 7.87 -2.68 3.92
CA ALA A 289 8.55 -3.76 3.20
C ALA A 289 10.03 -3.41 2.94
N GLU A 290 10.31 -2.20 2.49
CA GLU A 290 11.66 -1.68 2.24
C GLU A 290 12.51 -1.66 3.51
N ALA A 291 11.96 -1.16 4.62
CA ALA A 291 12.62 -1.12 5.93
C ALA A 291 12.97 -2.54 6.41
N LEU A 292 12.01 -3.47 6.35
CA LEU A 292 12.21 -4.86 6.75
C LEU A 292 13.28 -5.57 5.89
N CYS A 293 13.28 -5.32 4.57
CA CYS A 293 14.34 -5.82 3.67
C CYS A 293 15.72 -5.25 4.01
N CYS A 294 15.81 -4.05 4.60
CA CYS A 294 17.04 -3.50 5.15
C CYS A 294 17.40 -4.07 6.53
N GLY A 295 16.71 -5.08 7.02
CA GLY A 295 16.91 -5.67 8.33
C GLY A 295 16.54 -4.73 9.48
N LEU A 296 15.59 -3.83 9.26
CA LEU A 296 15.14 -2.86 10.24
C LEU A 296 13.85 -3.34 10.90
N PRO A 297 13.86 -3.72 12.19
CA PRO A 297 12.65 -4.17 12.88
C PRO A 297 11.62 -3.05 12.96
N ALA A 298 10.35 -3.42 13.00
CA ALA A 298 9.25 -2.49 12.91
C ALA A 298 8.23 -2.64 14.05
N THR A 299 7.65 -1.50 14.46
CA THR A 299 6.41 -1.44 15.24
C THR A 299 5.39 -0.63 14.45
N ILE A 300 4.32 -1.27 14.02
CA ILE A 300 3.31 -0.71 13.13
C ILE A 300 1.91 -1.08 13.60
N THR A 301 0.89 -0.36 13.14
CA THR A 301 -0.50 -0.68 13.46
C THR A 301 -0.94 -2.01 12.83
N ASN A 302 -1.78 -2.77 13.54
CA ASN A 302 -2.46 -3.94 12.99
C ASN A 302 -3.65 -3.51 12.11
N TRP A 303 -3.35 -2.80 11.04
CA TRP A 303 -4.35 -2.20 10.16
C TRP A 303 -4.11 -2.57 8.71
N ALA A 304 -5.16 -2.99 8.02
CA ALA A 304 -5.15 -3.27 6.58
C ALA A 304 -3.95 -4.13 6.14
N GLY A 305 -3.21 -3.75 5.13
CA GLY A 305 -2.07 -4.49 4.58
C GLY A 305 -0.88 -4.64 5.54
N TYR A 306 -0.77 -3.80 6.56
CA TYR A 306 0.33 -3.88 7.54
C TYR A 306 0.37 -5.21 8.31
N ARG A 307 -0.78 -5.87 8.51
CA ARG A 307 -0.84 -7.19 9.13
C ARG A 307 0.04 -8.23 8.41
N SER A 308 0.22 -8.10 7.11
CA SER A 308 0.98 -9.06 6.29
C SER A 308 2.49 -9.04 6.53
N PHE A 309 3.01 -8.03 7.25
CA PHE A 309 4.44 -7.95 7.55
C PHE A 309 4.87 -8.72 8.79
N GLN A 310 3.94 -9.13 9.65
CA GLN A 310 4.24 -10.05 10.74
C GLN A 310 4.22 -11.48 10.21
N LEU A 311 5.38 -12.01 9.87
CA LEU A 311 5.54 -13.37 9.36
C LEU A 311 5.49 -14.37 10.51
N GLU A 312 4.86 -15.53 10.29
CA GLU A 312 4.77 -16.61 11.26
C GLU A 312 6.18 -17.13 11.63
N GLY A 313 6.43 -17.26 12.94
CA GLY A 313 7.74 -17.62 13.47
C GLY A 313 8.78 -16.51 13.50
N HIS A 314 8.41 -15.31 13.04
CA HIS A 314 9.28 -14.12 12.98
C HIS A 314 8.62 -12.87 13.56
N GLU A 315 7.65 -13.03 14.47
CA GLU A 315 6.84 -11.96 15.05
C GLU A 315 7.69 -10.90 15.77
N GLN A 316 8.88 -11.27 16.25
CA GLN A 316 9.83 -10.35 16.90
C GLN A 316 10.37 -9.28 15.93
N PHE A 317 10.35 -9.53 14.63
CA PHE A 317 10.86 -8.58 13.63
C PHE A 317 9.86 -7.48 13.27
N CYS A 318 8.56 -7.80 13.36
CA CYS A 318 7.50 -6.85 13.08
C CYS A 318 6.39 -6.98 14.12
N GLN A 319 6.30 -6.00 15.02
CA GLN A 319 5.33 -5.97 16.11
C GLN A 319 4.11 -5.13 15.70
N LEU A 320 2.93 -5.62 16.07
CA LEU A 320 1.67 -5.01 15.69
C LEU A 320 0.99 -4.34 16.88
N VAL A 321 0.63 -3.07 16.70
CA VAL A 321 -0.20 -2.29 17.63
C VAL A 321 -1.66 -2.54 17.29
N PRO A 322 -2.49 -3.03 18.23
CA PRO A 322 -3.91 -3.25 17.98
C PRO A 322 -4.64 -2.00 17.49
N VAL A 323 -5.59 -2.18 16.60
CA VAL A 323 -6.48 -1.12 16.10
C VAL A 323 -7.91 -1.59 16.25
N GLU A 324 -8.74 -0.77 16.86
CA GLU A 324 -10.17 -0.97 17.00
C GLU A 324 -10.94 0.08 16.21
N LEU A 325 -12.13 -0.26 15.76
CA LEU A 325 -13.08 0.69 15.20
C LEU A 325 -13.96 1.24 16.33
N SER A 326 -13.46 2.27 17.03
CA SER A 326 -14.18 2.95 18.10
C SER A 326 -15.03 4.08 17.53
N GLU A 327 -16.31 4.12 17.89
CA GLU A 327 -17.26 5.07 17.28
C GLU A 327 -17.24 5.07 15.75
N TYR A 328 -16.95 3.87 15.17
CA TYR A 328 -16.83 3.62 13.74
C TYR A 328 -15.57 4.22 13.07
N LEU A 329 -14.59 4.68 13.84
CA LEU A 329 -13.30 5.16 13.32
C LEU A 329 -12.13 4.33 13.89
N PRO A 330 -11.03 4.19 13.13
CA PRO A 330 -9.89 3.44 13.59
C PRO A 330 -9.18 4.16 14.75
N LYS A 331 -9.05 3.46 15.87
CA LYS A 331 -8.32 3.89 17.06
C LYS A 331 -7.28 2.83 17.41
N PHE A 332 -6.01 3.21 17.43
CA PHE A 332 -4.94 2.31 17.84
C PHE A 332 -4.71 2.37 19.36
N ASP A 333 -4.16 1.28 19.89
CA ASP A 333 -3.83 1.15 21.32
C ASP A 333 -2.50 1.86 21.64
N SER A 334 -2.58 3.08 22.18
CA SER A 334 -1.43 3.90 22.55
C SER A 334 -0.58 3.29 23.66
N ASP A 335 -1.21 2.63 24.65
CA ASP A 335 -0.49 1.98 25.75
C ASP A 335 0.31 0.78 25.24
N CYS A 336 -0.28 -0.02 24.37
CA CYS A 336 0.41 -1.10 23.68
C CYS A 336 1.62 -0.56 22.90
N PHE A 337 1.43 0.52 22.13
CA PHE A 337 2.53 1.14 21.37
C PHE A 337 3.68 1.58 22.30
N LEU A 338 3.38 2.29 23.39
CA LEU A 338 4.38 2.73 24.38
C LEU A 338 5.10 1.54 25.03
N ASN A 339 4.38 0.47 25.31
CA ASN A 339 4.97 -0.76 25.86
C ASN A 339 5.90 -1.45 24.86
N LEU A 340 5.53 -1.48 23.56
CA LEU A 340 6.38 -2.01 22.50
C LEU A 340 7.64 -1.14 22.31
N LEU A 341 7.53 0.18 22.36
CA LEU A 341 8.68 1.07 22.36
C LEU A 341 9.65 0.78 23.49
N SER A 342 9.15 0.56 24.71
CA SER A 342 10.01 0.26 25.85
C SER A 342 10.82 -1.01 25.67
N LYS A 343 10.24 -2.03 25.03
CA LYS A 343 10.91 -3.32 24.75
C LYS A 343 12.03 -3.19 23.71
N THR A 344 12.03 -2.12 22.92
CA THR A 344 13.10 -1.93 21.91
C THR A 344 14.47 -1.77 22.54
N LYS A 345 14.59 -1.40 23.82
CA LYS A 345 15.87 -1.28 24.55
C LYS A 345 16.63 -2.62 24.58
N ASP A 346 15.89 -3.69 24.81
CA ASP A 346 16.44 -5.04 24.99
C ASP A 346 16.40 -5.87 23.71
N LEU A 347 15.98 -5.27 22.61
CA LEU A 347 15.82 -5.97 21.35
C LEU A 347 17.20 -6.25 20.73
N ASN A 348 17.60 -7.52 20.73
CA ASN A 348 18.81 -7.98 20.06
C ASN A 348 18.41 -8.81 18.84
N ILE A 349 18.44 -8.18 17.67
CA ILE A 349 18.07 -8.78 16.38
C ILE A 349 19.29 -8.83 15.49
N ASP A 350 19.57 -9.99 14.93
CA ASP A 350 20.49 -10.11 13.81
C ASP A 350 19.83 -9.51 12.56
N ARG A 351 20.24 -8.29 12.21
CA ARG A 351 19.71 -7.56 11.08
C ARG A 351 20.00 -8.22 9.74
N SER A 352 21.10 -8.96 9.63
CA SER A 352 21.46 -9.69 8.40
C SER A 352 20.54 -10.88 8.20
N GLU A 353 20.28 -11.66 9.27
CA GLU A 353 19.31 -12.76 9.24
C GLU A 353 17.91 -12.26 8.92
N MET A 354 17.46 -11.22 9.62
CA MET A 354 16.16 -10.59 9.36
C MET A 354 16.03 -10.11 7.92
N SER A 355 17.02 -9.38 7.39
CA SER A 355 17.05 -8.92 6.00
C SER A 355 16.89 -10.08 5.03
N LYS A 356 17.58 -11.22 5.29
CA LYS A 356 17.47 -12.41 4.45
C LYS A 356 16.04 -12.95 4.43
N VAL A 357 15.39 -13.10 5.59
CA VAL A 357 14.00 -13.57 5.68
C VAL A 357 13.06 -12.71 4.83
N TYR A 358 13.12 -11.40 5.00
CA TYR A 358 12.22 -10.50 4.27
C TYR A 358 12.56 -10.35 2.79
N THR A 359 13.84 -10.37 2.42
CA THR A 359 14.25 -10.32 1.01
C THR A 359 13.86 -11.59 0.25
N GLU A 360 13.94 -12.75 0.87
CA GLU A 360 13.44 -14.01 0.29
C GLU A 360 11.91 -13.93 0.06
N HIS A 361 11.18 -13.34 1.01
CA HIS A 361 9.72 -13.24 0.93
C HIS A 361 9.23 -12.18 -0.06
N PHE A 362 9.87 -11.01 -0.11
CA PHE A 362 9.42 -9.85 -0.90
C PHE A 362 10.24 -9.60 -2.16
N SER A 363 11.05 -10.56 -2.62
CA SER A 363 11.82 -10.37 -3.86
C SER A 363 10.95 -10.36 -5.11
N VAL A 364 11.46 -9.75 -6.18
CA VAL A 364 10.89 -9.87 -7.52
C VAL A 364 10.80 -11.33 -7.96
N ALA A 365 11.74 -12.19 -7.52
CA ALA A 365 11.72 -13.62 -7.82
C ALA A 365 10.56 -14.34 -7.13
N SER A 366 10.38 -14.13 -5.82
CA SER A 366 9.26 -14.72 -5.06
C SER A 366 7.91 -14.26 -5.59
N CYS A 367 7.79 -12.96 -5.91
CA CYS A 367 6.58 -12.44 -6.55
C CYS A 367 6.32 -13.10 -7.90
N ALA A 368 7.36 -13.30 -8.73
CA ALA A 368 7.22 -13.96 -10.02
C ALA A 368 6.72 -15.41 -9.87
N ASP A 369 7.20 -16.14 -8.88
CA ASP A 369 6.74 -17.51 -8.62
C ASP A 369 5.27 -17.55 -8.18
N ASN A 370 4.85 -16.63 -7.32
CA ASN A 370 3.44 -16.43 -6.97
C ASN A 370 2.58 -16.10 -8.20
N LEU A 371 3.01 -15.14 -9.01
CA LEU A 371 2.28 -14.71 -10.21
C LEU A 371 2.20 -15.81 -11.27
N ARG A 372 3.24 -16.67 -11.36
CA ARG A 372 3.20 -17.87 -12.22
C ARG A 372 2.09 -18.82 -11.76
N SER A 373 2.05 -19.15 -10.47
CA SER A 373 1.03 -20.02 -9.89
C SER A 373 -0.38 -19.43 -10.09
N ILE A 374 -0.55 -18.11 -9.87
CA ILE A 374 -1.81 -17.41 -10.13
C ILE A 374 -2.19 -17.48 -11.60
N SER A 375 -1.23 -17.26 -12.50
CA SER A 375 -1.48 -17.32 -13.94
C SER A 375 -1.93 -18.71 -14.41
N GLU A 376 -1.43 -19.77 -13.81
CA GLU A 376 -1.71 -21.16 -14.16
C GLU A 376 -2.97 -21.71 -13.47
N ALA A 377 -3.42 -21.08 -12.38
CA ALA A 377 -4.60 -21.51 -11.65
C ALA A 377 -5.84 -21.51 -12.55
N LYS A 378 -6.60 -22.59 -12.52
CA LYS A 378 -7.92 -22.66 -13.19
C LYS A 378 -8.96 -22.00 -12.28
N VAL A 379 -9.77 -21.15 -12.84
CA VAL A 379 -10.83 -20.43 -12.11
C VAL A 379 -12.15 -20.55 -12.85
N GLU A 380 -13.23 -20.42 -12.11
CA GLU A 380 -14.57 -20.27 -12.69
C GLU A 380 -14.71 -18.91 -13.38
N LEU A 381 -15.67 -18.78 -14.26
CA LEU A 381 -15.97 -17.53 -14.93
C LEU A 381 -16.55 -16.55 -13.92
N PHE A 382 -16.20 -15.28 -14.06
CA PHE A 382 -16.74 -14.23 -13.21
C PHE A 382 -18.27 -14.16 -13.28
N SER A 383 -18.95 -14.19 -12.14
CA SER A 383 -20.41 -14.24 -12.08
C SER A 383 -21.02 -12.84 -11.99
N GLU A 384 -20.89 -12.17 -10.85
CA GLU A 384 -21.53 -10.89 -10.62
C GLU A 384 -20.99 -10.12 -9.40
N SER A 385 -21.36 -8.85 -9.34
CA SER A 385 -21.15 -7.99 -8.16
C SER A 385 -22.00 -8.43 -6.98
N SER A 386 -21.53 -8.12 -5.76
CA SER A 386 -22.31 -8.31 -4.54
C SER A 386 -23.42 -7.25 -4.39
N ASP A 387 -24.37 -7.55 -3.50
CA ASP A 387 -25.41 -6.58 -3.10
C ASP A 387 -24.80 -5.32 -2.47
N THR A 388 -23.68 -5.45 -1.76
CA THR A 388 -22.92 -4.30 -1.20
C THR A 388 -22.44 -3.37 -2.30
N MET A 389 -21.84 -3.89 -3.37
CA MET A 389 -21.42 -3.09 -4.52
C MET A 389 -22.60 -2.35 -5.15
N VAL A 390 -23.71 -3.07 -5.38
CA VAL A 390 -24.91 -2.50 -5.99
C VAL A 390 -25.50 -1.41 -5.10
N SER A 391 -25.64 -1.65 -3.80
CA SER A 391 -26.19 -0.68 -2.84
C SER A 391 -25.36 0.59 -2.78
N LEU A 392 -24.02 0.47 -2.61
CA LEU A 392 -23.12 1.61 -2.50
C LEU A 392 -23.09 2.45 -3.78
N THR A 393 -23.04 1.79 -4.94
CA THR A 393 -22.99 2.52 -6.23
C THR A 393 -24.33 3.18 -6.57
N ASN A 394 -25.45 2.57 -6.23
CA ASN A 394 -26.77 3.21 -6.42
C ASN A 394 -26.92 4.45 -5.53
N GLU A 395 -26.44 4.40 -4.30
CA GLU A 395 -26.44 5.55 -3.40
C GLU A 395 -25.54 6.69 -3.93
N GLN A 396 -24.38 6.38 -4.47
CA GLN A 396 -23.48 7.34 -5.09
C GLN A 396 -24.13 8.03 -6.30
N PHE A 397 -24.80 7.27 -7.16
CA PHE A 397 -25.54 7.83 -8.30
C PHE A 397 -26.63 8.81 -7.90
N LEU A 398 -27.43 8.44 -6.90
CA LEU A 398 -28.55 9.26 -6.43
C LEU A 398 -28.10 10.59 -5.82
N ARG A 399 -26.91 10.62 -5.22
CA ARG A 399 -26.39 11.80 -4.53
C ARG A 399 -25.41 12.63 -5.36
N GLY A 400 -25.04 12.16 -6.54
CA GLY A 400 -24.16 12.89 -7.48
C GLY A 400 -22.73 13.10 -7.00
N ASN A 401 -22.27 12.36 -5.96
CA ASN A 401 -20.96 12.56 -5.33
C ASN A 401 -20.42 11.27 -4.70
N LEU A 402 -19.21 11.38 -4.17
CA LEU A 402 -18.45 10.35 -3.51
C LEU A 402 -19.25 9.70 -2.36
N ILE A 403 -19.10 8.37 -2.22
CA ILE A 403 -19.79 7.53 -1.22
C ILE A 403 -19.71 8.12 0.18
N PHE A 404 -18.61 8.77 0.50
CA PHE A 404 -18.29 9.27 1.82
C PHE A 404 -18.61 10.76 2.01
N LYS A 405 -19.18 11.44 1.02
CA LYS A 405 -19.59 12.84 1.17
C LYS A 405 -20.86 12.94 2.01
N GLN A 406 -20.69 13.03 3.31
CA GLN A 406 -21.78 13.15 4.29
C GLN A 406 -21.57 14.42 5.12
N GLN A 407 -22.61 15.24 5.25
CA GLN A 407 -22.62 16.37 6.19
C GLN A 407 -22.80 15.93 7.65
N ASP A 408 -23.30 14.73 7.86
CA ASP A 408 -23.51 14.14 9.18
C ASP A 408 -22.38 13.17 9.51
N SER A 409 -21.57 13.52 10.49
CA SER A 409 -20.42 12.73 10.95
C SER A 409 -20.80 11.31 11.41
N LYS A 410 -21.99 11.13 12.01
CA LYS A 410 -22.44 9.80 12.45
C LYS A 410 -22.75 8.88 11.27
N LYS A 411 -23.40 9.42 10.23
CA LYS A 411 -23.66 8.66 9.00
C LYS A 411 -22.38 8.33 8.27
N TYR A 412 -21.44 9.26 8.25
CA TYR A 412 -20.12 9.04 7.71
C TYR A 412 -19.38 7.92 8.45
N ASN A 413 -19.26 8.00 9.76
CA ASN A 413 -18.57 7.01 10.58
C ASN A 413 -19.20 5.61 10.42
N LYS A 414 -20.52 5.54 10.37
CA LYS A 414 -21.23 4.27 10.11
C LYS A 414 -20.86 3.70 8.73
N ARG A 415 -20.83 4.55 7.70
CA ARG A 415 -20.47 4.12 6.34
C ARG A 415 -19.01 3.68 6.25
N TYR A 416 -18.13 4.40 6.93
CA TYR A 416 -16.72 4.01 7.03
C TYR A 416 -16.59 2.64 7.67
N PHE A 417 -17.26 2.40 8.78
CA PHE A 417 -17.28 1.09 9.44
C PHE A 417 -17.78 -0.02 8.50
N GLU A 418 -18.90 0.18 7.83
CA GLU A 418 -19.49 -0.81 6.90
C GLU A 418 -18.51 -1.21 5.77
N VAL A 419 -17.64 -0.30 5.37
CA VAL A 419 -16.65 -0.54 4.29
C VAL A 419 -15.36 -1.16 4.82
N TYR A 420 -14.83 -0.67 5.95
CA TYR A 420 -13.47 -0.98 6.40
C TYR A 420 -13.35 -1.83 7.67
N ASP A 421 -14.45 -2.34 8.23
CA ASP A 421 -14.47 -3.18 9.46
C ASP A 421 -13.48 -4.36 9.39
N VAL A 422 -13.35 -4.99 8.24
CA VAL A 422 -12.44 -6.11 8.00
C VAL A 422 -10.94 -5.77 8.17
N TYR A 423 -10.60 -4.49 8.23
CA TYR A 423 -9.21 -4.06 8.40
C TYR A 423 -8.73 -4.13 9.85
N SER A 424 -9.64 -4.08 10.81
CA SER A 424 -9.33 -4.21 12.25
C SER A 424 -9.40 -5.66 12.76
N GLU A 425 -9.98 -6.59 12.02
CA GLU A 425 -10.09 -8.02 12.39
C GLU A 425 -8.72 -8.78 12.32
#